data_57d674b254dea865e3fc637945b95f5d
#
_entry.id   57d674b254dea865e3fc637945b95f5d
#
_cell.length_a   1.000
_cell.length_b   1.000
_cell.length_c   1.000
_cell.angle_alpha   90.00
_cell.angle_beta   90.00
_cell.angle_gamma   90.00
#
_symmetry.space_group_name_H-M   'P 1'
#
loop_
_entity.id
_entity.type
_entity.pdbx_description
1 polymer ?
#
loop_
_entity_poly.entity_id
_entity_poly.type
_entity_poly.pdbx_seq_one_letter_code
_entity_poly.pdbx_strand_id
1 'polypeptide(L)'
;MLALKHAHVIDGTGGAPLEDATIVIDGSAIQAVASDAFVPSEAQVLDLLGLTVLPGLIDAHVHFGGFVVDDPDWQFTLWSAIPFFLDFARDFKRRRTLALENGVTTVRSAGDNHPQILRLRDRVDAGKRVGPRIIAVGPIFTAPGGHPAGTIYRNNRYIVEHATRQVDDADGARAEVHRLATDGVDQIKAVYGAANPFDMDHPVPKLRLSVLRALIDEAHRCGLPAMVHVGTANDAIQALSAGADSLEHGILPGADFSECPDELTAAMSDRGTCFVPTLSAAWAMKRMFPQALENTMSWVGEMHRAGVSIALGTDAGAPGVVIGRAAHRELELLVESGLTPKEALAAATCNAAAVIRRADRLGTIEPGKQADLIAVAGDPLKDIRMTREIRLVLKGGNVVLNRGGK
;
A
#
# COMPACT_ATOMS: atom_id res chain seq x y z
N MET A 1 -3.04 -30.51 1.62
CA MET A 1 -2.22 -30.00 0.50
C MET A 1 -3.09 -29.53 -0.66
N LEU A 2 -2.66 -28.53 -1.42
CA LEU A 2 -3.31 -28.01 -2.61
C LEU A 2 -2.27 -27.94 -3.74
N ALA A 3 -2.62 -28.34 -4.96
CA ALA A 3 -1.78 -28.21 -6.14
C ALA A 3 -2.51 -27.37 -7.21
N LEU A 4 -1.86 -26.32 -7.69
CA LEU A 4 -2.29 -25.49 -8.81
C LEU A 4 -1.51 -25.97 -10.04
N LYS A 5 -2.18 -26.53 -11.05
CA LYS A 5 -1.54 -27.13 -12.21
C LYS A 5 -1.80 -26.37 -13.50
N HIS A 6 -0.92 -26.56 -14.46
CA HIS A 6 -1.01 -26.01 -15.83
C HIS A 6 -1.07 -24.48 -15.86
N ALA A 7 -0.40 -23.83 -14.88
CA ALA A 7 -0.39 -22.38 -14.76
C ALA A 7 0.73 -21.74 -15.59
N HIS A 8 0.45 -20.60 -16.21
CA HIS A 8 1.48 -19.63 -16.58
C HIS A 8 1.86 -18.83 -15.34
N VAL A 9 3.09 -18.95 -14.82
CA VAL A 9 3.49 -18.34 -13.54
C VAL A 9 4.44 -17.19 -13.75
N ILE A 10 4.04 -15.99 -13.31
CA ILE A 10 4.89 -14.81 -13.16
C ILE A 10 5.22 -14.72 -11.68
N ASP A 11 6.41 -15.16 -11.29
CA ASP A 11 6.77 -15.41 -9.90
C ASP A 11 7.09 -14.15 -9.06
N GLY A 12 7.16 -12.98 -9.69
CA GLY A 12 7.49 -11.72 -9.02
C GLY A 12 8.99 -11.51 -8.74
N THR A 13 9.87 -12.47 -9.12
CA THR A 13 11.33 -12.31 -8.94
C THR A 13 11.98 -11.42 -10.01
N GLY A 14 11.24 -11.13 -11.08
CA GLY A 14 11.77 -10.47 -12.26
C GLY A 14 12.43 -11.42 -13.26
N GLY A 15 12.36 -12.75 -13.04
CA GLY A 15 12.73 -13.79 -13.97
C GLY A 15 11.81 -13.92 -15.19
N ALA A 16 12.09 -14.88 -16.06
CA ALA A 16 11.16 -15.29 -17.12
C ALA A 16 9.98 -16.05 -16.50
N PRO A 17 8.76 -15.91 -17.04
CA PRO A 17 7.62 -16.71 -16.60
C PRO A 17 7.87 -18.21 -16.76
N LEU A 18 7.25 -19.01 -15.90
CA LEU A 18 7.25 -20.47 -16.02
C LEU A 18 5.98 -20.91 -16.75
N GLU A 19 6.16 -21.64 -17.83
CA GLU A 19 5.05 -22.21 -18.60
C GLU A 19 4.66 -23.59 -18.05
N ASP A 20 3.36 -23.90 -18.11
CA ASP A 20 2.80 -25.18 -17.67
C ASP A 20 3.29 -25.62 -16.27
N ALA A 21 3.37 -24.65 -15.37
CA ALA A 21 3.92 -24.87 -14.05
C ALA A 21 2.90 -25.44 -13.06
N THR A 22 3.42 -26.17 -12.09
CA THR A 22 2.67 -26.67 -10.93
C THR A 22 3.17 -25.98 -9.68
N ILE A 23 2.26 -25.44 -8.86
CA ILE A 23 2.55 -24.86 -7.54
C ILE A 23 1.95 -25.79 -6.50
N VAL A 24 2.80 -26.34 -5.62
CA VAL A 24 2.38 -27.22 -4.52
C VAL A 24 2.36 -26.40 -3.21
N ILE A 25 1.25 -26.46 -2.50
CA ILE A 25 0.99 -25.69 -1.27
C ILE A 25 0.66 -26.64 -0.13
N ASP A 26 1.34 -26.48 1.01
CA ASP A 26 1.02 -27.19 2.24
C ASP A 26 0.72 -26.18 3.37
N GLY A 27 -0.49 -26.29 3.92
CA GLY A 27 -0.99 -25.28 4.85
C GLY A 27 -0.95 -23.88 4.24
N SER A 28 -0.16 -22.98 4.80
CA SER A 28 -0.02 -21.61 4.32
C SER A 28 1.21 -21.37 3.45
N ALA A 29 2.08 -22.37 3.26
CA ALA A 29 3.37 -22.20 2.61
C ALA A 29 3.43 -22.87 1.22
N ILE A 30 4.12 -22.21 0.30
CA ILE A 30 4.51 -22.78 -0.99
C ILE A 30 5.61 -23.82 -0.73
N GLN A 31 5.44 -25.03 -1.22
CA GLN A 31 6.42 -26.12 -1.08
C GLN A 31 7.30 -26.29 -2.33
N ALA A 32 6.69 -26.16 -3.49
CA ALA A 32 7.39 -26.29 -4.76
C ALA A 32 6.72 -25.46 -5.86
N VAL A 33 7.53 -25.03 -6.81
CA VAL A 33 7.10 -24.36 -8.06
C VAL A 33 7.99 -24.87 -9.18
N ALA A 34 7.45 -25.67 -10.09
CA ALA A 34 8.16 -26.18 -11.28
C ALA A 34 7.17 -26.78 -12.27
N SER A 35 7.59 -26.97 -13.54
CA SER A 35 6.77 -27.65 -14.54
C SER A 35 6.56 -29.13 -14.24
N ASP A 36 7.51 -29.75 -13.51
CA ASP A 36 7.51 -31.15 -13.13
C ASP A 36 7.39 -31.38 -11.61
N ALA A 37 6.87 -30.41 -10.87
CA ALA A 37 6.74 -30.51 -9.44
C ALA A 37 5.90 -31.74 -9.04
N PHE A 38 6.43 -32.55 -8.12
CA PHE A 38 5.72 -33.69 -7.59
C PHE A 38 4.45 -33.28 -6.85
N VAL A 39 3.31 -33.87 -7.25
CA VAL A 39 2.02 -33.62 -6.60
C VAL A 39 1.65 -34.85 -5.79
N PRO A 40 1.54 -34.77 -4.45
CA PRO A 40 1.06 -35.86 -3.61
C PRO A 40 -0.33 -36.32 -4.02
N SER A 41 -0.58 -37.63 -3.95
CA SER A 41 -1.85 -38.24 -4.41
C SER A 41 -3.07 -37.75 -3.63
N GLU A 42 -2.87 -37.32 -2.40
CA GLU A 42 -3.91 -36.78 -1.50
C GLU A 42 -4.13 -35.28 -1.68
N ALA A 43 -3.36 -34.60 -2.51
CA ALA A 43 -3.52 -33.16 -2.72
C ALA A 43 -4.80 -32.86 -3.52
N GLN A 44 -5.53 -31.84 -3.08
CA GLN A 44 -6.57 -31.26 -3.92
C GLN A 44 -5.91 -30.59 -5.12
N VAL A 45 -6.41 -30.86 -6.32
CA VAL A 45 -5.88 -30.28 -7.55
C VAL A 45 -6.86 -29.24 -8.09
N LEU A 46 -6.34 -28.04 -8.41
CA LEU A 46 -7.03 -27.03 -9.21
C LEU A 46 -6.29 -26.91 -10.55
N ASP A 47 -7.03 -27.09 -11.63
CA ASP A 47 -6.52 -26.90 -12.99
C ASP A 47 -6.64 -25.42 -13.37
N LEU A 48 -5.51 -24.79 -13.67
CA LEU A 48 -5.42 -23.36 -14.03
C LEU A 48 -5.03 -23.15 -15.50
N LEU A 49 -5.33 -24.15 -16.36
CA LEU A 49 -5.04 -24.05 -17.79
C LEU A 49 -5.63 -22.77 -18.39
N GLY A 50 -4.77 -21.96 -19.03
CA GLY A 50 -5.13 -20.68 -19.64
C GLY A 50 -5.20 -19.52 -18.65
N LEU A 51 -4.80 -19.71 -17.39
CA LEU A 51 -4.70 -18.64 -16.40
C LEU A 51 -3.24 -18.32 -16.08
N THR A 52 -3.00 -17.04 -15.78
CA THR A 52 -1.71 -16.55 -15.28
C THR A 52 -1.76 -16.42 -13.77
N VAL A 53 -0.81 -17.04 -13.07
CA VAL A 53 -0.66 -16.94 -11.61
C VAL A 53 0.41 -15.93 -11.26
N LEU A 54 0.06 -15.05 -10.32
CA LEU A 54 0.90 -13.97 -9.78
C LEU A 54 0.96 -14.08 -8.26
N PRO A 55 1.98 -13.50 -7.61
CA PRO A 55 1.88 -13.21 -6.18
C PRO A 55 0.64 -12.34 -5.92
N GLY A 56 0.00 -12.52 -4.78
CA GLY A 56 -1.08 -11.64 -4.36
C GLY A 56 -0.60 -10.18 -4.30
N LEU A 57 -1.41 -9.26 -4.82
CA LEU A 57 -1.06 -7.85 -4.85
C LEU A 57 -0.94 -7.28 -3.43
N ILE A 58 0.00 -6.38 -3.25
CA ILE A 58 0.24 -5.64 -2.01
C ILE A 58 -0.01 -4.16 -2.26
N ASP A 59 -0.94 -3.58 -1.52
CA ASP A 59 -1.19 -2.14 -1.54
C ASP A 59 -0.52 -1.50 -0.30
N ALA A 60 0.60 -0.82 -0.54
CA ALA A 60 1.44 -0.28 0.51
C ALA A 60 0.94 1.05 1.10
N HIS A 61 -0.25 1.53 0.69
CA HIS A 61 -0.81 2.77 1.24
C HIS A 61 -2.33 2.79 1.14
N VAL A 62 -3.03 2.43 2.22
CA VAL A 62 -4.49 2.50 2.32
C VAL A 62 -4.94 3.07 3.66
N HIS A 63 -6.16 3.59 3.71
CA HIS A 63 -6.84 4.04 4.91
C HIS A 63 -8.13 3.27 5.14
N PHE A 64 -8.16 2.36 6.11
CA PHE A 64 -9.37 1.62 6.46
C PHE A 64 -10.46 2.52 7.04
N GLY A 65 -10.07 3.58 7.75
CA GLY A 65 -10.98 4.60 8.26
C GLY A 65 -11.55 5.55 7.22
N GLY A 66 -11.09 5.46 5.96
CA GLY A 66 -11.55 6.30 4.85
C GLY A 66 -12.92 5.88 4.28
N PHE A 67 -13.24 6.35 3.08
CA PHE A 67 -14.52 6.11 2.43
C PHE A 67 -14.43 5.01 1.36
N VAL A 68 -15.55 4.34 1.06
CA VAL A 68 -15.68 3.37 -0.03
C VAL A 68 -16.68 3.93 -1.03
N VAL A 69 -16.21 4.90 -1.81
CA VAL A 69 -17.00 5.69 -2.75
C VAL A 69 -16.23 5.84 -4.05
N ASP A 70 -16.85 5.48 -5.18
CA ASP A 70 -16.26 5.58 -6.52
C ASP A 70 -16.27 7.03 -7.07
N ASP A 71 -17.11 7.91 -6.51
CA ASP A 71 -17.25 9.29 -6.95
C ASP A 71 -16.21 10.20 -6.27
N PRO A 72 -15.27 10.79 -7.01
CA PRO A 72 -14.27 11.72 -6.45
C PRO A 72 -14.89 13.03 -5.96
N ASP A 73 -16.04 13.43 -6.51
CA ASP A 73 -16.74 14.67 -6.12
C ASP A 73 -17.74 14.45 -4.96
N TRP A 74 -17.73 13.23 -4.37
CA TRP A 74 -18.61 12.85 -3.29
C TRP A 74 -18.43 13.73 -2.05
N GLN A 75 -19.53 14.14 -1.45
CA GLN A 75 -19.55 14.89 -0.21
C GLN A 75 -20.19 14.08 0.93
N PHE A 76 -19.63 14.22 2.12
CA PHE A 76 -20.15 13.58 3.31
C PHE A 76 -21.52 14.15 3.67
N THR A 77 -22.49 13.26 3.87
CA THR A 77 -23.82 13.58 4.37
C THR A 77 -24.16 12.71 5.57
N LEU A 78 -25.15 13.10 6.38
CA LEU A 78 -25.62 12.26 7.49
C LEU A 78 -26.07 10.87 7.04
N TRP A 79 -26.66 10.77 5.85
CA TRP A 79 -27.11 9.50 5.27
C TRP A 79 -25.93 8.61 4.83
N SER A 80 -24.86 9.21 4.36
CA SER A 80 -23.65 8.46 3.98
C SER A 80 -22.86 7.96 5.20
N ALA A 81 -23.12 8.50 6.39
CA ALA A 81 -22.54 8.01 7.63
C ALA A 81 -23.03 6.61 8.02
N ILE A 82 -24.29 6.27 7.68
CA ILE A 82 -24.89 4.98 8.05
C ILE A 82 -24.10 3.79 7.48
N PRO A 83 -23.84 3.69 6.16
CA PRO A 83 -23.03 2.61 5.60
C PRO A 83 -21.61 2.54 6.20
N PHE A 84 -21.02 3.70 6.49
CA PHE A 84 -19.70 3.78 7.14
C PHE A 84 -19.74 3.14 8.53
N PHE A 85 -20.67 3.54 9.40
CA PHE A 85 -20.79 2.98 10.75
C PHE A 85 -21.15 1.50 10.76
N LEU A 86 -21.98 1.05 9.82
CA LEU A 86 -22.30 -0.37 9.68
C LEU A 86 -21.08 -1.21 9.27
N ASP A 87 -20.23 -0.69 8.38
CA ASP A 87 -19.02 -1.38 7.98
C ASP A 87 -17.96 -1.35 9.10
N PHE A 88 -17.84 -0.21 9.80
CA PHE A 88 -17.01 -0.07 10.99
C PHE A 88 -17.41 -1.10 12.07
N ALA A 89 -18.70 -1.19 12.41
CA ALA A 89 -19.22 -2.16 13.39
C ALA A 89 -19.00 -3.63 12.99
N ARG A 90 -18.78 -3.88 11.68
CA ARG A 90 -18.48 -5.21 11.13
C ARG A 90 -16.99 -5.42 10.85
N ASP A 91 -16.12 -4.71 11.55
CA ASP A 91 -14.66 -4.77 11.35
C ASP A 91 -14.28 -4.50 9.88
N PHE A 92 -14.88 -3.48 9.25
CA PHE A 92 -14.65 -3.09 7.86
C PHE A 92 -14.80 -4.25 6.86
N LYS A 93 -15.86 -5.04 7.01
CA LYS A 93 -16.12 -6.23 6.18
C LYS A 93 -16.10 -5.91 4.69
N ARG A 94 -16.78 -4.82 4.27
CA ARG A 94 -16.85 -4.43 2.86
C ARG A 94 -15.46 -4.15 2.29
N ARG A 95 -14.60 -3.42 3.02
CA ARG A 95 -13.24 -3.10 2.60
C ARG A 95 -12.37 -4.34 2.48
N ARG A 96 -12.44 -5.22 3.47
CA ARG A 96 -11.69 -6.49 3.46
C ARG A 96 -12.10 -7.38 2.29
N THR A 97 -13.40 -7.45 2.02
CA THR A 97 -13.94 -8.22 0.88
C THR A 97 -13.50 -7.62 -0.43
N LEU A 98 -13.64 -6.29 -0.63
CA LEU A 98 -13.21 -5.60 -1.85
C LEU A 98 -11.71 -5.77 -2.13
N ALA A 99 -10.86 -5.70 -1.11
CA ALA A 99 -9.42 -5.94 -1.27
C ALA A 99 -9.17 -7.34 -1.87
N LEU A 100 -9.70 -8.39 -1.25
CA LEU A 100 -9.52 -9.77 -1.71
C LEU A 100 -10.17 -10.04 -3.08
N GLU A 101 -11.37 -9.52 -3.33
CA GLU A 101 -12.07 -9.69 -4.62
C GLU A 101 -11.32 -9.07 -5.81
N ASN A 102 -10.43 -8.12 -5.52
CA ASN A 102 -9.54 -7.50 -6.48
C ASN A 102 -8.07 -7.97 -6.35
N GLY A 103 -7.83 -9.12 -5.72
CA GLY A 103 -6.52 -9.73 -5.66
C GLY A 103 -5.50 -9.06 -4.72
N VAL A 104 -5.92 -8.05 -3.94
CA VAL A 104 -5.07 -7.42 -2.93
C VAL A 104 -5.11 -8.28 -1.67
N THR A 105 -4.04 -9.05 -1.44
CA THR A 105 -3.92 -10.00 -0.32
C THR A 105 -3.25 -9.41 0.90
N THR A 106 -2.54 -8.30 0.72
CA THR A 106 -1.85 -7.57 1.80
C THR A 106 -2.03 -6.07 1.62
N VAL A 107 -2.22 -5.35 2.72
CA VAL A 107 -2.32 -3.89 2.74
C VAL A 107 -1.49 -3.30 3.88
N ARG A 108 -0.88 -2.12 3.65
CA ARG A 108 -0.32 -1.28 4.71
C ARG A 108 -1.33 -0.17 5.02
N SER A 109 -1.88 -0.21 6.24
CA SER A 109 -2.79 0.82 6.76
C SER A 109 -1.95 2.05 7.14
N ALA A 110 -2.02 3.10 6.34
CA ALA A 110 -1.09 4.24 6.37
C ALA A 110 -1.49 5.34 7.37
N GLY A 111 -2.39 5.04 8.28
CA GLY A 111 -2.86 5.93 9.34
C GLY A 111 -4.34 5.72 9.59
N ASP A 112 -4.65 5.03 10.67
CA ASP A 112 -6.00 4.65 11.03
C ASP A 112 -6.23 4.72 12.54
N ASN A 113 -7.49 4.57 12.94
CA ASN A 113 -7.90 4.58 14.35
C ASN A 113 -7.12 3.54 15.15
N HIS A 114 -6.40 3.99 16.15
CA HIS A 114 -5.68 3.18 17.11
C HIS A 114 -6.47 3.09 18.45
N PRO A 115 -6.65 1.94 19.06
CA PRO A 115 -6.07 0.63 18.75
C PRO A 115 -6.93 -0.26 17.83
N GLN A 116 -7.95 0.26 17.16
CA GLN A 116 -8.87 -0.56 16.37
C GLN A 116 -8.19 -1.29 15.20
N ILE A 117 -7.28 -0.62 14.49
CA ILE A 117 -6.59 -1.24 13.35
C ILE A 117 -5.72 -2.43 13.81
N LEU A 118 -5.09 -2.36 14.98
CA LEU A 118 -4.35 -3.48 15.57
C LEU A 118 -5.28 -4.66 15.87
N ARG A 119 -6.43 -4.39 16.49
CA ARG A 119 -7.43 -5.44 16.76
C ARG A 119 -7.95 -6.09 15.49
N LEU A 120 -8.11 -5.31 14.42
CA LEU A 120 -8.53 -5.85 13.12
C LEU A 120 -7.45 -6.75 12.53
N ARG A 121 -6.19 -6.29 12.51
CA ARG A 121 -5.02 -7.09 12.11
C ARG A 121 -5.01 -8.43 12.85
N ASP A 122 -5.04 -8.38 14.17
CA ASP A 122 -4.94 -9.57 15.02
C ASP A 122 -6.12 -10.55 14.80
N ARG A 123 -7.31 -10.03 14.49
CA ARG A 123 -8.47 -10.87 14.14
C ARG A 123 -8.32 -11.53 12.77
N VAL A 124 -7.72 -10.83 11.81
CA VAL A 124 -7.43 -11.39 10.48
C VAL A 124 -6.33 -12.43 10.58
N ASP A 125 -5.25 -12.16 11.30
CA ASP A 125 -4.13 -13.08 11.47
C ASP A 125 -4.54 -14.34 12.24
N ALA A 126 -5.43 -14.22 13.23
CA ALA A 126 -6.01 -15.34 13.95
C ALA A 126 -7.10 -16.10 13.15
N GLY A 127 -7.37 -15.75 11.88
CA GLY A 127 -8.43 -16.37 11.07
C GLY A 127 -9.86 -16.05 11.51
N LYS A 128 -10.05 -15.19 12.53
CA LYS A 128 -11.38 -14.78 13.03
C LYS A 128 -12.13 -13.86 12.07
N ARG A 129 -11.42 -13.27 11.13
CA ARG A 129 -11.97 -12.44 10.04
C ARG A 129 -11.28 -12.77 8.75
N VAL A 130 -12.03 -12.97 7.69
CA VAL A 130 -11.50 -13.08 6.33
C VAL A 130 -11.15 -11.68 5.84
N GLY A 131 -9.93 -11.51 5.31
CA GLY A 131 -9.45 -10.22 4.81
C GLY A 131 -7.99 -10.29 4.34
N PRO A 132 -7.49 -9.23 3.72
CA PRO A 132 -6.07 -9.10 3.41
C PRO A 132 -5.25 -9.09 4.71
N ARG A 133 -3.99 -9.47 4.63
CA ARG A 133 -3.01 -9.23 5.70
C ARG A 133 -2.89 -7.73 5.93
N ILE A 134 -2.83 -7.30 7.17
CA ILE A 134 -2.77 -5.87 7.51
C ILE A 134 -1.43 -5.58 8.17
N ILE A 135 -0.67 -4.66 7.59
CA ILE A 135 0.47 -4.02 8.22
C ILE A 135 -0.05 -2.76 8.87
N ALA A 136 -0.14 -2.76 10.19
CA ALA A 136 -0.81 -1.70 10.94
C ALA A 136 0.18 -0.64 11.39
N VAL A 137 0.05 0.57 10.83
CA VAL A 137 0.90 1.72 11.20
C VAL A 137 0.36 2.46 12.43
N GLY A 138 -0.95 2.38 12.67
CA GLY A 138 -1.60 3.11 13.77
C GLY A 138 -1.86 4.58 13.42
N PRO A 139 -1.74 5.51 14.38
CA PRO A 139 -2.03 6.92 14.17
C PRO A 139 -0.91 7.66 13.44
N ILE A 140 -1.26 8.74 12.76
CA ILE A 140 -0.37 9.61 12.00
C ILE A 140 0.28 10.64 12.91
N PHE A 141 1.60 10.77 12.89
CA PHE A 141 2.31 11.87 13.55
C PHE A 141 2.24 13.14 12.71
N THR A 142 1.87 14.24 13.36
CA THR A 142 1.77 15.57 12.74
C THR A 142 2.05 16.68 13.76
N ALA A 143 2.26 17.90 13.28
CA ALA A 143 2.32 19.08 14.15
C ALA A 143 0.95 19.38 14.76
N PRO A 144 0.86 20.07 15.92
CA PRO A 144 -0.42 20.59 16.44
C PRO A 144 -1.14 21.44 15.38
N GLY A 145 -2.37 21.04 15.01
CA GLY A 145 -3.14 21.68 13.94
C GLY A 145 -2.66 21.38 12.51
N GLY A 146 -1.66 20.52 12.34
CA GLY A 146 -1.17 20.09 11.02
C GLY A 146 -2.11 19.10 10.31
N HIS A 147 -1.80 18.78 9.06
CA HIS A 147 -2.54 17.76 8.30
C HIS A 147 -2.29 16.35 8.90
N PRO A 148 -3.28 15.47 9.01
CA PRO A 148 -4.72 15.62 8.71
C PRO A 148 -5.56 16.18 9.90
N ALA A 149 -4.97 16.35 11.08
CA ALA A 149 -5.67 16.77 12.30
C ALA A 149 -6.39 18.12 12.14
N GLY A 150 -5.71 19.11 11.57
CA GLY A 150 -6.24 20.46 11.31
C GLY A 150 -6.99 20.61 9.99
N THR A 151 -7.07 19.56 9.16
CA THR A 151 -7.72 19.60 7.85
C THR A 151 -8.86 18.60 7.77
N ILE A 152 -8.59 17.36 7.32
CA ILE A 152 -9.60 16.31 7.09
C ILE A 152 -10.38 16.00 8.38
N TYR A 153 -9.69 15.94 9.53
CA TYR A 153 -10.27 15.49 10.80
C TYR A 153 -10.70 16.62 11.74
N ARG A 154 -10.45 17.89 11.37
CA ARG A 154 -10.64 19.09 12.24
C ARG A 154 -11.97 19.15 12.98
N ASN A 155 -13.05 18.63 12.40
CA ASN A 155 -14.40 18.67 12.96
C ASN A 155 -14.78 17.39 13.72
N ASN A 156 -13.85 16.45 13.89
CA ASN A 156 -14.11 15.17 14.57
C ASN A 156 -13.03 14.88 15.62
N ARG A 157 -13.26 15.36 16.84
CA ARG A 157 -12.33 15.20 17.95
C ARG A 157 -11.95 13.74 18.21
N TYR A 158 -12.90 12.81 18.09
CA TYR A 158 -12.63 11.38 18.28
C TYR A 158 -11.61 10.87 17.25
N ILE A 159 -11.76 11.22 15.97
CA ILE A 159 -10.80 10.80 14.93
C ILE A 159 -9.44 11.44 15.17
N VAL A 160 -9.39 12.74 15.50
CA VAL A 160 -8.13 13.43 15.83
C VAL A 160 -7.40 12.71 16.96
N GLU A 161 -8.08 12.40 18.06
CA GLU A 161 -7.47 11.74 19.24
C GLU A 161 -6.98 10.30 18.94
N HIS A 162 -7.67 9.56 18.06
CA HIS A 162 -7.39 8.14 17.84
C HIS A 162 -6.59 7.86 16.57
N ALA A 163 -6.69 8.70 15.54
CA ALA A 163 -5.99 8.50 14.27
C ALA A 163 -4.80 9.45 14.07
N THR A 164 -4.53 10.36 15.03
CA THR A 164 -3.35 11.23 14.96
C THR A 164 -2.58 11.28 16.28
N ARG A 165 -1.30 11.68 16.20
CA ARG A 165 -0.44 12.06 17.33
C ARG A 165 0.17 13.41 17.00
N GLN A 166 -0.32 14.43 17.68
CA GLN A 166 0.18 15.79 17.51
C GLN A 166 1.37 16.00 18.46
N VAL A 167 2.55 16.24 17.89
CA VAL A 167 3.81 16.42 18.62
C VAL A 167 4.53 17.69 18.17
N ASP A 168 5.08 18.43 19.11
CA ASP A 168 5.77 19.71 18.86
C ASP A 168 7.20 19.74 19.37
N ASP A 169 7.65 18.71 20.10
CA ASP A 169 9.01 18.57 20.57
C ASP A 169 9.56 17.14 20.38
N ALA A 170 10.89 17.02 20.49
CA ALA A 170 11.59 15.77 20.23
C ALA A 170 11.32 14.69 21.29
N ASP A 171 11.16 15.08 22.55
CA ASP A 171 10.98 14.13 23.64
C ASP A 171 9.57 13.55 23.64
N GLY A 172 8.55 14.39 23.39
CA GLY A 172 7.19 13.97 23.16
C GLY A 172 7.07 13.03 21.96
N ALA A 173 7.77 13.33 20.86
CA ALA A 173 7.80 12.47 19.67
C ALA A 173 8.39 11.07 19.99
N ARG A 174 9.53 11.01 20.70
CA ARG A 174 10.15 9.73 21.11
C ARG A 174 9.24 8.93 22.04
N ALA A 175 8.64 9.59 23.05
CA ALA A 175 7.74 8.95 23.99
C ALA A 175 6.54 8.29 23.30
N GLU A 176 5.92 9.00 22.32
CA GLU A 176 4.79 8.47 21.56
C GLU A 176 5.18 7.34 20.63
N VAL A 177 6.34 7.41 19.95
CA VAL A 177 6.86 6.32 19.13
C VAL A 177 7.10 5.07 20.00
N HIS A 178 7.75 5.23 21.14
CA HIS A 178 8.02 4.12 22.06
C HIS A 178 6.71 3.46 22.56
N ARG A 179 5.69 4.27 22.85
CA ARG A 179 4.37 3.77 23.24
C ARG A 179 3.71 2.95 22.11
N LEU A 180 3.70 3.47 20.89
CA LEU A 180 3.14 2.75 19.74
C LEU A 180 3.92 1.47 19.42
N ALA A 181 5.24 1.48 19.57
CA ALA A 181 6.06 0.27 19.44
C ALA A 181 5.67 -0.79 20.49
N THR A 182 5.43 -0.36 21.73
CA THR A 182 4.96 -1.24 22.81
C THR A 182 3.55 -1.77 22.53
N ASP A 183 2.67 -0.96 21.94
CA ASP A 183 1.33 -1.37 21.51
C ASP A 183 1.39 -2.35 20.32
N GLY A 184 2.53 -2.47 19.64
CA GLY A 184 2.78 -3.45 18.58
C GLY A 184 2.38 -2.99 17.19
N VAL A 185 2.53 -1.69 16.86
CA VAL A 185 2.43 -1.23 15.46
C VAL A 185 3.57 -1.83 14.62
N ASP A 186 3.34 -1.99 13.32
CA ASP A 186 4.33 -2.57 12.41
C ASP A 186 5.29 -1.51 11.81
N GLN A 187 4.86 -0.26 11.72
CA GLN A 187 5.62 0.87 11.16
C GLN A 187 5.13 2.19 11.78
N ILE A 188 5.83 3.28 11.52
CA ILE A 188 5.44 4.64 11.94
C ILE A 188 5.12 5.48 10.70
N LYS A 189 4.07 6.32 10.79
CA LYS A 189 3.72 7.31 9.75
C LYS A 189 3.87 8.72 10.29
N ALA A 190 4.60 9.57 9.56
CA ALA A 190 4.63 11.01 9.79
C ALA A 190 4.12 11.78 8.58
N VAL A 191 3.49 12.93 8.84
CA VAL A 191 3.20 13.95 7.81
C VAL A 191 4.22 15.08 7.96
N TYR A 192 5.00 15.27 6.90
CA TYR A 192 6.02 16.31 6.80
C TYR A 192 5.74 17.21 5.59
N GLY A 193 4.67 18.00 5.69
CA GLY A 193 4.20 18.93 4.68
C GLY A 193 3.29 19.98 5.30
N ALA A 194 3.24 21.15 4.72
CA ALA A 194 2.39 22.26 5.15
C ALA A 194 1.17 22.44 4.23
N ALA A 195 1.01 21.65 3.18
CA ALA A 195 -0.09 21.81 2.25
C ALA A 195 -1.45 21.52 2.91
N ASN A 196 -2.41 22.40 2.65
CA ASN A 196 -3.80 22.21 3.01
C ASN A 196 -4.59 21.83 1.74
N PRO A 197 -5.00 20.57 1.56
CA PRO A 197 -5.66 20.14 0.33
C PRO A 197 -7.04 20.79 0.09
N PHE A 198 -7.58 21.50 1.06
CA PHE A 198 -8.87 22.20 0.95
C PHE A 198 -8.74 23.71 0.81
N ASP A 199 -7.53 24.25 1.05
CA ASP A 199 -7.26 25.69 1.02
C ASP A 199 -5.76 25.92 0.81
N MET A 200 -5.34 25.92 -0.44
CA MET A 200 -3.93 26.01 -0.81
C MET A 200 -3.28 27.33 -0.45
N ASP A 201 -4.08 28.38 -0.29
CA ASP A 201 -3.60 29.73 0.08
C ASP A 201 -3.28 29.84 1.59
N HIS A 202 -3.80 28.90 2.40
CA HIS A 202 -3.61 28.89 3.85
C HIS A 202 -2.94 27.60 4.31
N PRO A 203 -1.61 27.54 4.31
CA PRO A 203 -0.87 26.35 4.75
C PRO A 203 -1.14 26.03 6.23
N VAL A 204 -1.02 24.75 6.58
CA VAL A 204 -1.15 24.28 7.96
C VAL A 204 0.22 24.12 8.64
N PRO A 205 0.26 24.06 9.98
CA PRO A 205 1.49 23.79 10.71
C PRO A 205 2.17 22.50 10.25
N LYS A 206 3.51 22.53 10.12
CA LYS A 206 4.36 21.42 9.76
C LYS A 206 5.27 21.02 10.93
N LEU A 207 5.59 19.76 11.10
CA LEU A 207 6.61 19.28 12.04
C LEU A 207 7.94 20.01 11.81
N ARG A 208 8.64 20.36 12.88
CA ARG A 208 10.03 20.82 12.77
C ARG A 208 10.92 19.66 12.36
N LEU A 209 11.92 19.88 11.53
CA LEU A 209 12.86 18.85 11.06
C LEU A 209 13.53 18.09 12.22
N SER A 210 13.86 18.79 13.32
CA SER A 210 14.42 18.17 14.52
C SER A 210 13.46 17.19 15.20
N VAL A 211 12.15 17.47 15.17
CA VAL A 211 11.11 16.58 15.70
C VAL A 211 10.93 15.38 14.80
N LEU A 212 10.86 15.57 13.46
CA LEU A 212 10.80 14.48 12.50
C LEU A 212 12.01 13.54 12.64
N ARG A 213 13.23 14.09 12.76
CA ARG A 213 14.44 13.28 12.97
C ARG A 213 14.36 12.49 14.27
N ALA A 214 13.96 13.10 15.38
CA ALA A 214 13.82 12.43 16.66
C ALA A 214 12.80 11.28 16.61
N LEU A 215 11.69 11.50 15.89
CA LEU A 215 10.65 10.50 15.65
C LEU A 215 11.20 9.29 14.86
N ILE A 216 11.90 9.54 13.75
CA ILE A 216 12.46 8.48 12.88
C ILE A 216 13.58 7.73 13.59
N ASP A 217 14.49 8.44 14.27
CA ASP A 217 15.57 7.82 15.05
C ASP A 217 15.01 6.88 16.13
N GLU A 218 13.92 7.29 16.81
CA GLU A 218 13.28 6.43 17.81
C GLU A 218 12.56 5.25 17.17
N ALA A 219 11.87 5.44 16.03
CA ALA A 219 11.27 4.35 15.28
C ALA A 219 12.31 3.29 14.92
N HIS A 220 13.45 3.69 14.37
CA HIS A 220 14.55 2.79 14.04
C HIS A 220 15.14 2.09 15.27
N ARG A 221 15.27 2.78 16.42
CA ARG A 221 15.68 2.14 17.68
C ARG A 221 14.70 1.05 18.15
N CYS A 222 13.43 1.24 17.87
CA CYS A 222 12.39 0.23 18.13
C CYS A 222 12.29 -0.83 17.02
N GLY A 223 13.12 -0.79 15.98
CA GLY A 223 13.08 -1.71 14.84
C GLY A 223 11.93 -1.46 13.86
N LEU A 224 11.30 -0.28 13.93
CA LEU A 224 10.16 0.10 13.10
C LEU A 224 10.61 1.00 11.94
N PRO A 225 10.23 0.68 10.68
CA PRO A 225 10.42 1.60 9.57
C PRO A 225 9.51 2.83 9.69
N ALA A 226 9.97 3.94 9.11
CA ALA A 226 9.23 5.19 9.08
C ALA A 226 8.82 5.58 7.65
N MET A 227 7.51 5.72 7.41
CA MET A 227 6.95 6.24 6.18
C MET A 227 6.59 7.72 6.35
N VAL A 228 6.94 8.55 5.37
CA VAL A 228 6.76 10.00 5.49
C VAL A 228 5.97 10.54 4.31
N HIS A 229 4.80 11.15 4.61
CA HIS A 229 4.06 11.97 3.67
C HIS A 229 4.83 13.26 3.40
N VAL A 230 5.07 13.57 2.15
CA VAL A 230 5.73 14.79 1.70
C VAL A 230 4.85 15.56 0.72
N GLY A 231 4.98 16.88 0.67
CA GLY A 231 4.21 17.73 -0.22
C GLY A 231 5.06 18.54 -1.20
N THR A 232 6.39 18.60 -0.99
CA THR A 232 7.32 19.35 -1.83
C THR A 232 8.64 18.60 -1.99
N ALA A 233 9.42 18.94 -3.02
CA ALA A 233 10.77 18.39 -3.21
C ALA A 233 11.67 18.67 -2.01
N ASN A 234 11.60 19.87 -1.45
CA ASN A 234 12.35 20.23 -0.26
C ASN A 234 11.91 19.41 0.96
N ASP A 235 10.61 19.14 1.11
CA ASP A 235 10.11 18.26 2.19
C ASP A 235 10.66 16.84 2.01
N ALA A 236 10.70 16.33 0.77
CA ALA A 236 11.25 15.03 0.44
C ALA A 236 12.75 14.94 0.80
N ILE A 237 13.56 15.90 0.38
CA ILE A 237 15.00 15.97 0.68
C ILE A 237 15.21 16.02 2.21
N GLN A 238 14.44 16.84 2.93
CA GLN A 238 14.52 16.94 4.38
C GLN A 238 14.09 15.64 5.07
N ALA A 239 13.02 14.99 4.61
CA ALA A 239 12.58 13.70 5.13
C ALA A 239 13.63 12.60 4.94
N LEU A 240 14.27 12.56 3.76
CA LEU A 240 15.42 11.67 3.50
C LEU A 240 16.58 11.96 4.46
N SER A 241 16.90 13.24 4.68
CA SER A 241 17.97 13.63 5.60
C SER A 241 17.66 13.23 7.04
N ALA A 242 16.38 13.10 7.38
CA ALA A 242 15.90 12.61 8.68
C ALA A 242 15.89 11.07 8.77
N GLY A 243 16.07 10.34 7.67
CA GLY A 243 16.15 8.88 7.65
C GLY A 243 14.86 8.15 7.22
N ALA A 244 13.96 8.79 6.48
CA ALA A 244 12.72 8.15 5.99
C ALA A 244 13.01 6.87 5.21
N ASP A 245 12.29 5.76 5.49
CA ASP A 245 12.40 4.49 4.76
C ASP A 245 11.55 4.48 3.49
N SER A 246 10.44 5.22 3.48
CA SER A 246 9.65 5.48 2.27
C SER A 246 9.09 6.90 2.27
N LEU A 247 9.01 7.47 1.05
CA LEU A 247 8.31 8.72 0.78
C LEU A 247 6.97 8.41 0.13
N GLU A 248 5.93 9.03 0.67
CA GLU A 248 4.55 8.78 0.26
C GLU A 248 4.01 9.98 -0.51
N HIS A 249 3.22 9.70 -1.53
CA HIS A 249 2.62 10.65 -2.44
C HIS A 249 3.60 11.31 -3.40
N GLY A 250 3.03 11.94 -4.40
CA GLY A 250 3.71 12.89 -5.24
C GLY A 250 3.56 14.29 -4.66
N ILE A 251 3.83 15.25 -5.50
CA ILE A 251 3.85 16.65 -5.11
C ILE A 251 2.49 17.28 -5.28
N LEU A 252 2.01 17.91 -4.23
CA LEU A 252 0.81 18.72 -4.26
C LEU A 252 1.04 20.03 -5.05
N PRO A 253 0.02 20.60 -5.72
CA PRO A 253 0.14 21.84 -6.47
C PRO A 253 0.60 23.00 -5.61
N GLY A 254 1.30 23.96 -6.19
CA GLY A 254 1.62 25.24 -5.55
C GLY A 254 3.10 25.47 -5.24
N ALA A 255 3.99 24.58 -5.62
CA ALA A 255 5.42 24.78 -5.52
C ALA A 255 6.09 24.68 -6.91
N ASP A 256 7.35 25.08 -7.05
CA ASP A 256 8.15 25.03 -8.30
C ASP A 256 8.44 23.57 -8.72
N PHE A 257 7.62 22.95 -9.62
CA PHE A 257 7.57 21.51 -9.77
C PHE A 257 7.56 20.96 -11.17
N SER A 258 8.24 21.54 -12.06
CA SER A 258 8.36 20.98 -13.40
C SER A 258 9.24 19.73 -13.47
N GLU A 259 10.22 19.57 -12.58
CA GLU A 259 11.24 18.51 -12.65
C GLU A 259 11.55 17.91 -11.27
N CYS A 260 11.78 16.60 -11.23
CA CYS A 260 12.29 15.93 -10.03
C CYS A 260 13.76 16.29 -9.83
N PRO A 261 14.18 16.83 -8.68
CA PRO A 261 15.58 17.19 -8.50
C PRO A 261 16.50 15.95 -8.56
N ASP A 262 17.59 16.05 -9.34
CA ASP A 262 18.61 14.98 -9.44
C ASP A 262 19.17 14.60 -8.06
N GLU A 263 19.32 15.58 -7.15
CA GLU A 263 19.74 15.36 -5.78
C GLU A 263 18.77 14.43 -5.02
N LEU A 264 17.46 14.56 -5.25
CA LEU A 264 16.45 13.73 -4.62
C LEU A 264 16.53 12.29 -5.12
N THR A 265 16.60 12.10 -6.45
CA THR A 265 16.67 10.76 -7.06
C THR A 265 17.94 10.04 -6.65
N ALA A 266 19.09 10.72 -6.69
CA ALA A 266 20.37 10.16 -6.25
C ALA A 266 20.33 9.77 -4.76
N ALA A 267 19.85 10.67 -3.89
CA ALA A 267 19.77 10.40 -2.46
C ALA A 267 18.82 9.25 -2.11
N MET A 268 17.71 9.07 -2.84
CA MET A 268 16.80 7.94 -2.66
C MET A 268 17.42 6.63 -3.12
N SER A 269 18.06 6.62 -4.28
CA SER A 269 18.75 5.44 -4.81
C SER A 269 19.86 4.97 -3.89
N ASP A 270 20.75 5.89 -3.46
CA ASP A 270 21.89 5.60 -2.59
C ASP A 270 21.48 5.02 -1.22
N ARG A 271 20.34 5.47 -0.69
CA ARG A 271 19.82 5.03 0.62
C ARG A 271 18.89 3.83 0.54
N GLY A 272 18.46 3.44 -0.66
CA GLY A 272 17.45 2.42 -0.86
C GLY A 272 16.07 2.85 -0.35
N THR A 273 15.79 4.16 -0.29
CA THR A 273 14.48 4.69 0.11
C THR A 273 13.46 4.42 -0.98
N CYS A 274 12.31 3.85 -0.62
CA CYS A 274 11.26 3.53 -1.56
C CYS A 274 10.33 4.73 -1.81
N PHE A 275 9.88 4.89 -3.05
CA PHE A 275 8.83 5.83 -3.41
C PHE A 275 7.48 5.15 -3.58
N VAL A 276 6.44 5.67 -2.92
CA VAL A 276 5.06 5.19 -2.99
C VAL A 276 4.18 6.33 -3.52
N PRO A 277 3.98 6.44 -4.84
CA PRO A 277 3.49 7.65 -5.48
C PRO A 277 2.01 7.93 -5.30
N THR A 278 1.19 6.90 -5.03
CA THR A 278 -0.28 7.02 -4.88
C THR A 278 -0.95 7.75 -6.05
N LEU A 279 -0.57 7.39 -7.28
CA LEU A 279 -1.10 8.00 -8.51
C LEU A 279 -2.63 7.90 -8.61
N SER A 280 -3.23 6.86 -8.03
CA SER A 280 -4.69 6.71 -7.98
C SER A 280 -5.38 7.84 -7.22
N ALA A 281 -4.77 8.34 -6.14
CA ALA A 281 -5.27 9.52 -5.42
C ALA A 281 -5.10 10.79 -6.23
N ALA A 282 -3.93 10.99 -6.85
CA ALA A 282 -3.70 12.13 -7.76
C ALA A 282 -4.69 12.11 -8.94
N TRP A 283 -4.96 10.92 -9.51
CA TRP A 283 -5.95 10.74 -10.57
C TRP A 283 -7.39 11.09 -10.12
N ALA A 284 -7.79 10.69 -8.92
CA ALA A 284 -9.10 11.05 -8.37
C ALA A 284 -9.24 12.57 -8.18
N MET A 285 -8.15 13.24 -7.81
CA MET A 285 -8.12 14.70 -7.61
C MET A 285 -7.81 15.50 -8.87
N LYS A 286 -7.64 14.88 -10.05
CA LYS A 286 -7.18 15.55 -11.28
C LYS A 286 -8.08 16.70 -11.76
N ARG A 287 -9.35 16.73 -11.37
CA ARG A 287 -10.25 17.86 -11.68
C ARG A 287 -9.90 19.11 -10.88
N MET A 288 -9.51 18.94 -9.62
CA MET A 288 -9.07 20.04 -8.76
C MET A 288 -7.62 20.41 -9.02
N PHE A 289 -6.77 19.41 -9.28
CA PHE A 289 -5.32 19.54 -9.40
C PHE A 289 -4.78 18.76 -10.62
N PRO A 290 -5.09 19.19 -11.86
CA PRO A 290 -4.67 18.44 -13.05
C PRO A 290 -3.15 18.29 -13.13
N GLN A 291 -2.40 19.33 -12.79
CA GLN A 291 -0.95 19.32 -12.84
C GLN A 291 -0.31 18.35 -11.84
N ALA A 292 -0.98 18.06 -10.70
CA ALA A 292 -0.43 17.16 -9.69
C ALA A 292 -0.27 15.72 -10.21
N LEU A 293 -1.23 15.24 -11.01
CA LEU A 293 -1.12 13.92 -11.63
C LEU A 293 0.04 13.86 -12.62
N GLU A 294 0.10 14.83 -13.54
CA GLU A 294 1.14 14.87 -14.57
C GLU A 294 2.54 14.97 -13.97
N ASN A 295 2.74 15.85 -12.97
CA ASN A 295 4.00 15.98 -12.26
C ASN A 295 4.40 14.71 -11.53
N THR A 296 3.44 14.07 -10.82
CA THR A 296 3.74 12.82 -10.10
C THR A 296 4.10 11.69 -11.06
N MET A 297 3.42 11.60 -12.22
CA MET A 297 3.76 10.61 -13.26
C MET A 297 5.15 10.86 -13.84
N SER A 298 5.53 12.12 -14.11
CA SER A 298 6.88 12.47 -14.54
C SER A 298 7.93 12.05 -13.52
N TRP A 299 7.70 12.36 -12.24
CA TRP A 299 8.59 11.97 -11.16
C TRP A 299 8.75 10.47 -10.99
N VAL A 300 7.67 9.72 -11.14
CA VAL A 300 7.75 8.24 -11.13
C VAL A 300 8.69 7.74 -12.22
N GLY A 301 8.53 8.26 -13.45
CA GLY A 301 9.39 7.89 -14.58
C GLY A 301 10.85 8.31 -14.38
N GLU A 302 11.12 9.47 -13.81
CA GLU A 302 12.48 9.98 -13.53
C GLU A 302 13.14 9.15 -12.40
N MET A 303 12.45 8.95 -11.29
CA MET A 303 12.91 8.12 -10.17
C MET A 303 13.19 6.68 -10.59
N HIS A 304 12.28 6.08 -11.40
CA HIS A 304 12.47 4.74 -11.92
C HIS A 304 13.75 4.65 -12.78
N ARG A 305 13.95 5.59 -13.71
CA ARG A 305 15.19 5.64 -14.54
C ARG A 305 16.46 5.84 -13.72
N ALA A 306 16.37 6.53 -12.58
CA ALA A 306 17.47 6.70 -11.63
C ALA A 306 17.68 5.49 -10.70
N GLY A 307 16.91 4.41 -10.84
CA GLY A 307 17.04 3.19 -10.04
C GLY A 307 16.38 3.26 -8.65
N VAL A 308 15.54 4.27 -8.40
CA VAL A 308 14.75 4.34 -7.16
C VAL A 308 13.70 3.23 -7.16
N SER A 309 13.58 2.51 -6.06
CA SER A 309 12.54 1.49 -5.87
C SER A 309 11.16 2.15 -5.82
N ILE A 310 10.26 1.74 -6.70
CA ILE A 310 8.85 2.16 -6.69
C ILE A 310 8.01 1.04 -6.09
N ALA A 311 7.11 1.35 -5.15
CA ALA A 311 6.13 0.40 -4.64
C ALA A 311 4.70 0.92 -4.86
N LEU A 312 3.79 0.00 -5.17
CA LEU A 312 2.37 0.30 -5.32
C LEU A 312 1.75 0.71 -3.99
N GLY A 313 1.10 1.85 -3.98
CA GLY A 313 0.22 2.33 -2.92
C GLY A 313 -0.83 3.24 -3.55
N THR A 314 -2.08 3.18 -3.08
CA THR A 314 -3.20 3.82 -3.77
C THR A 314 -3.77 5.03 -3.06
N ASP A 315 -3.52 5.15 -1.75
CA ASP A 315 -4.23 6.07 -0.84
C ASP A 315 -5.75 5.79 -0.80
N ALA A 316 -6.10 4.50 -0.98
CA ALA A 316 -7.50 4.08 -0.95
C ALA A 316 -8.15 4.43 0.40
N GLY A 317 -9.35 4.97 0.32
CA GLY A 317 -10.08 5.57 1.43
C GLY A 317 -10.39 7.04 1.19
N ALA A 318 -9.69 7.70 0.26
CA ALA A 318 -10.13 8.97 -0.29
C ALA A 318 -11.34 8.78 -1.25
N PRO A 319 -12.23 9.77 -1.40
CA PRO A 319 -13.28 9.72 -2.41
C PRO A 319 -12.71 9.46 -3.82
N GLY A 320 -13.35 8.56 -4.57
CA GLY A 320 -12.86 8.13 -5.89
C GLY A 320 -11.76 7.06 -5.86
N VAL A 321 -11.23 6.70 -4.69
CA VAL A 321 -10.14 5.71 -4.53
C VAL A 321 -10.63 4.51 -3.71
N VAL A 322 -11.22 3.54 -4.38
CA VAL A 322 -11.82 2.37 -3.73
C VAL A 322 -10.79 1.27 -3.50
N ILE A 323 -10.66 0.84 -2.27
CA ILE A 323 -9.75 -0.24 -1.86
C ILE A 323 -9.89 -1.48 -2.74
N GLY A 324 -8.78 -2.04 -3.16
CA GLY A 324 -8.69 -3.16 -4.08
C GLY A 324 -8.78 -2.72 -5.55
N ARG A 325 -9.82 -2.01 -5.97
CA ARG A 325 -9.97 -1.54 -7.35
C ARG A 325 -8.89 -0.54 -7.76
N ALA A 326 -8.53 0.35 -6.83
CA ALA A 326 -7.51 1.36 -7.06
C ALA A 326 -6.14 0.76 -7.37
N ALA A 327 -5.81 -0.43 -6.85
CA ALA A 327 -4.55 -1.11 -7.13
C ALA A 327 -4.35 -1.37 -8.64
N HIS A 328 -5.40 -1.74 -9.35
CA HIS A 328 -5.31 -1.95 -10.80
C HIS A 328 -5.16 -0.63 -11.57
N ARG A 329 -5.81 0.45 -11.10
CA ARG A 329 -5.60 1.79 -11.67
C ARG A 329 -4.17 2.26 -11.42
N GLU A 330 -3.63 2.02 -10.23
CA GLU A 330 -2.26 2.35 -9.91
C GLU A 330 -1.27 1.63 -10.83
N LEU A 331 -1.47 0.33 -11.08
CA LEU A 331 -0.67 -0.45 -12.04
C LEU A 331 -0.71 0.16 -13.45
N GLU A 332 -1.88 0.55 -13.93
CA GLU A 332 -2.04 1.21 -15.24
C GLU A 332 -1.27 2.53 -15.28
N LEU A 333 -1.43 3.39 -14.25
CA LEU A 333 -0.76 4.68 -14.16
C LEU A 333 0.76 4.55 -14.02
N LEU A 334 1.26 3.52 -13.32
CA LEU A 334 2.70 3.21 -13.28
C LEU A 334 3.24 2.88 -14.67
N VAL A 335 2.50 2.09 -15.46
CA VAL A 335 2.89 1.81 -16.86
C VAL A 335 2.83 3.08 -17.71
N GLU A 336 1.77 3.88 -17.57
CA GLU A 336 1.65 5.18 -18.26
C GLU A 336 2.79 6.15 -17.86
N SER A 337 3.36 6.00 -16.65
CA SER A 337 4.51 6.76 -16.17
C SER A 337 5.87 6.27 -16.68
N GLY A 338 5.89 5.20 -17.50
CA GLY A 338 7.10 4.70 -18.16
C GLY A 338 7.68 3.39 -17.60
N LEU A 339 7.05 2.77 -16.60
CA LEU A 339 7.41 1.43 -16.18
C LEU A 339 6.91 0.40 -17.20
N THR A 340 7.66 -0.66 -17.41
CA THR A 340 7.15 -1.83 -18.13
C THR A 340 6.07 -2.55 -17.28
N PRO A 341 5.16 -3.33 -17.89
CA PRO A 341 4.21 -4.13 -17.13
C PRO A 341 4.86 -5.02 -16.06
N LYS A 342 6.04 -5.57 -16.35
CA LYS A 342 6.83 -6.38 -15.41
C LYS A 342 7.29 -5.58 -14.19
N GLU A 343 7.78 -4.37 -14.40
CA GLU A 343 8.22 -3.47 -13.32
C GLU A 343 7.03 -2.95 -12.50
N ALA A 344 5.90 -2.68 -13.14
CA ALA A 344 4.67 -2.32 -12.43
C ALA A 344 4.15 -3.49 -11.56
N LEU A 345 4.22 -4.74 -12.05
CA LEU A 345 3.92 -5.91 -11.23
C LEU A 345 4.91 -6.07 -10.06
N ALA A 346 6.21 -5.83 -10.28
CA ALA A 346 7.20 -5.83 -9.22
C ALA A 346 6.89 -4.76 -8.16
N ALA A 347 6.44 -3.57 -8.58
CA ALA A 347 6.01 -2.52 -7.65
C ALA A 347 4.85 -2.98 -6.75
N ALA A 348 3.91 -3.80 -7.27
CA ALA A 348 2.77 -4.32 -6.53
C ALA A 348 3.04 -5.63 -5.76
N THR A 349 4.23 -6.18 -5.88
CA THR A 349 4.59 -7.49 -5.30
C THR A 349 5.90 -7.41 -4.51
N CYS A 350 7.04 -7.71 -5.11
CA CYS A 350 8.32 -7.80 -4.38
C CYS A 350 8.78 -6.46 -3.79
N ASN A 351 8.63 -5.33 -4.50
CA ASN A 351 9.00 -4.01 -3.97
C ASN A 351 8.06 -3.60 -2.82
N ALA A 352 6.75 -3.80 -2.99
CA ALA A 352 5.79 -3.55 -1.92
C ALA A 352 6.04 -4.45 -0.70
N ALA A 353 6.41 -5.72 -0.90
CA ALA A 353 6.81 -6.62 0.19
C ALA A 353 8.06 -6.11 0.92
N ALA A 354 9.02 -5.54 0.18
CA ALA A 354 10.23 -4.97 0.77
C ALA A 354 9.94 -3.73 1.63
N VAL A 355 9.14 -2.78 1.12
CA VAL A 355 8.81 -1.54 1.86
C VAL A 355 7.98 -1.81 3.12
N ILE A 356 7.17 -2.85 3.12
CA ILE A 356 6.43 -3.28 4.31
C ILE A 356 7.24 -4.24 5.22
N ARG A 357 8.52 -4.49 4.90
CA ARG A 357 9.43 -5.39 5.65
C ARG A 357 8.88 -6.82 5.81
N ARG A 358 8.39 -7.40 4.71
CA ARG A 358 7.87 -8.79 4.64
C ARG A 358 8.35 -9.54 3.39
N ALA A 359 9.46 -9.09 2.77
CA ALA A 359 10.02 -9.72 1.57
C ALA A 359 10.50 -11.17 1.81
N ASP A 360 10.81 -11.51 3.05
CA ASP A 360 11.14 -12.87 3.48
C ASP A 360 9.97 -13.86 3.34
N ARG A 361 8.74 -13.35 3.33
CA ARG A 361 7.52 -14.17 3.36
C ARG A 361 6.53 -13.90 2.22
N LEU A 362 6.60 -12.74 1.57
CA LEU A 362 5.61 -12.24 0.61
C LEU A 362 6.29 -11.69 -0.65
N GLY A 363 5.49 -11.43 -1.66
CA GLY A 363 5.88 -10.67 -2.86
C GLY A 363 6.44 -11.50 -4.01
N THR A 364 6.79 -12.77 -3.78
CA THR A 364 7.23 -13.69 -4.83
C THR A 364 6.65 -15.08 -4.62
N ILE A 365 6.60 -15.88 -5.70
CA ILE A 365 6.16 -17.28 -5.69
C ILE A 365 7.39 -18.17 -5.58
N GLU A 366 7.83 -18.45 -4.37
CA GLU A 366 9.02 -19.23 -4.08
C GLU A 366 8.77 -20.22 -2.94
N PRO A 367 9.44 -21.39 -2.93
CA PRO A 367 9.35 -22.31 -1.81
C PRO A 367 9.68 -21.65 -0.47
N GLY A 368 8.87 -21.93 0.56
CA GLY A 368 8.97 -21.36 1.90
C GLY A 368 8.18 -20.07 2.11
N LYS A 369 7.75 -19.37 1.07
CA LYS A 369 6.93 -18.16 1.18
C LYS A 369 5.44 -18.50 1.37
N GLN A 370 4.68 -17.51 1.80
CA GLN A 370 3.24 -17.63 1.99
C GLN A 370 2.53 -17.82 0.64
N ALA A 371 1.59 -18.72 0.60
CA ALA A 371 0.72 -18.93 -0.55
C ALA A 371 -0.39 -17.86 -0.59
N ASP A 372 0.02 -16.61 -0.75
CA ASP A 372 -0.82 -15.46 -1.08
C ASP A 372 -0.70 -15.26 -2.60
N LEU A 373 -1.66 -15.78 -3.37
CA LEU A 373 -1.59 -15.90 -4.83
C LEU A 373 -2.87 -15.41 -5.48
N ILE A 374 -2.75 -14.91 -6.70
CA ILE A 374 -3.91 -14.65 -7.57
C ILE A 374 -3.74 -15.35 -8.90
N ALA A 375 -4.85 -15.81 -9.50
CA ALA A 375 -4.88 -16.22 -10.88
C ALA A 375 -5.80 -15.29 -11.68
N VAL A 376 -5.32 -14.83 -12.83
CA VAL A 376 -6.02 -13.91 -13.72
C VAL A 376 -6.20 -14.53 -15.11
N ALA A 377 -7.23 -14.13 -15.83
CA ALA A 377 -7.38 -14.46 -17.23
C ALA A 377 -6.54 -13.50 -18.08
N GLY A 378 -5.76 -14.06 -19.04
CA GLY A 378 -4.86 -13.28 -19.89
C GLY A 378 -3.46 -13.13 -19.30
N ASP A 379 -2.64 -12.35 -19.99
CA ASP A 379 -1.21 -12.17 -19.68
C ASP A 379 -0.93 -10.70 -19.30
N PRO A 380 -0.74 -10.41 -17.99
CA PRO A 380 -0.46 -9.05 -17.52
C PRO A 380 0.86 -8.45 -18.01
N LEU A 381 1.81 -9.27 -18.49
CA LEU A 381 3.05 -8.76 -19.10
C LEU A 381 2.80 -8.17 -20.49
N LYS A 382 1.74 -8.62 -21.18
CA LYS A 382 1.31 -8.06 -22.47
C LYS A 382 0.36 -6.89 -22.30
N ASP A 383 -0.53 -6.98 -21.32
CA ASP A 383 -1.50 -5.94 -21.01
C ASP A 383 -1.75 -5.91 -19.48
N ILE A 384 -1.23 -4.91 -18.82
CA ILE A 384 -1.34 -4.76 -17.36
C ILE A 384 -2.81 -4.75 -16.87
N ARG A 385 -3.76 -4.36 -17.72
CA ARG A 385 -5.20 -4.35 -17.42
C ARG A 385 -5.74 -5.76 -17.15
N MET A 386 -5.06 -6.82 -17.62
CA MET A 386 -5.44 -8.20 -17.35
C MET A 386 -5.38 -8.55 -15.85
N THR A 387 -4.67 -7.78 -15.04
CA THR A 387 -4.70 -7.91 -13.58
C THR A 387 -6.11 -7.77 -12.99
N ARG A 388 -7.04 -7.10 -13.69
CA ARG A 388 -8.46 -6.96 -13.29
C ARG A 388 -9.28 -8.25 -13.44
N GLU A 389 -8.83 -9.16 -14.29
CA GLU A 389 -9.53 -10.39 -14.67
C GLU A 389 -9.31 -11.52 -13.65
N ILE A 390 -9.51 -11.19 -12.37
CA ILE A 390 -9.33 -12.13 -11.24
C ILE A 390 -10.26 -13.34 -11.38
N ARG A 391 -9.70 -14.54 -11.36
CA ARG A 391 -10.39 -15.83 -11.38
C ARG A 391 -10.25 -16.57 -10.05
N LEU A 392 -9.09 -16.50 -9.42
CA LEU A 392 -8.78 -17.18 -8.17
C LEU A 392 -7.99 -16.24 -7.26
N VAL A 393 -8.27 -16.30 -5.96
CA VAL A 393 -7.46 -15.65 -4.93
C VAL A 393 -7.22 -16.65 -3.80
N LEU A 394 -5.95 -16.85 -3.49
CA LEU A 394 -5.50 -17.58 -2.31
C LEU A 394 -4.91 -16.59 -1.30
N LYS A 395 -5.24 -16.76 -0.04
CA LYS A 395 -4.60 -16.05 1.07
C LYS A 395 -4.20 -17.02 2.15
N GLY A 396 -2.89 -17.12 2.41
CA GLY A 396 -2.33 -18.08 3.34
C GLY A 396 -2.70 -19.54 2.97
N GLY A 397 -2.64 -19.89 1.70
CA GLY A 397 -2.96 -21.21 1.16
C GLY A 397 -4.46 -21.55 1.10
N ASN A 398 -5.34 -20.68 1.61
CA ASN A 398 -6.78 -20.90 1.55
C ASN A 398 -7.39 -20.18 0.35
N VAL A 399 -8.23 -20.88 -0.40
CA VAL A 399 -9.02 -20.28 -1.49
C VAL A 399 -10.07 -19.35 -0.87
N VAL A 400 -9.93 -18.05 -1.11
CA VAL A 400 -10.86 -17.01 -0.62
C VAL A 400 -11.80 -16.49 -1.70
N LEU A 401 -11.44 -16.69 -2.97
CA LEU A 401 -12.26 -16.41 -4.14
C LEU A 401 -11.97 -17.44 -5.22
N ASN A 402 -13.02 -17.98 -5.85
CA ASN A 402 -12.93 -18.82 -7.06
C ASN A 402 -14.09 -18.47 -7.99
N ARG A 403 -13.78 -17.83 -9.13
CA ARG A 403 -14.76 -17.39 -10.15
C ARG A 403 -14.72 -18.26 -11.42
N GLY A 404 -14.06 -19.42 -11.42
CA GLY A 404 -13.91 -20.15 -12.66
C GLY A 404 -13.32 -21.55 -12.60
N GLY A 405 -13.36 -22.23 -11.46
CA GLY A 405 -12.96 -23.62 -11.39
C GLY A 405 -14.16 -24.54 -11.19
N LYS A 406 -14.37 -25.51 -12.14
CA LYS A 406 -15.05 -26.75 -11.84
C LYS A 406 -14.18 -27.62 -10.95
#